data_13031ee642487991fb33f03a21e86b12
#
_entry.id   13031ee642487991fb33f03a21e86b12
#
_cell.length_a   1.000
_cell.length_b   1.000
_cell.length_c   1.000
_cell.angle_alpha   90.00
_cell.angle_beta   90.00
_cell.angle_gamma   90.00
#
_symmetry.space_group_name_H-M   'P 1'
#
loop_
_entity.id
_entity.type
_entity.pdbx_description
1 polymer ?
#
loop_
_entity_poly.entity_id
_entity_poly.type
_entity_poly.pdbx_seq_one_letter_code
_entity_poly.pdbx_strand_id
1 'polypeptide(L)'
;MSTLTASETNLVLATVPILEQGGEQLTTHFYKRMMSHNPEVRKFFNQTHQKDGSQARALARAVLLYAKNINNLDALGPVASVIIQKHVALDIQPEQYPIVGTNLLASMREVLGPDVATDDIMSAWAKAYDLLAGILIDAERVAYNQIEQTDGGWAGFRSFKVAKKIKETSDVSSFILVPADGKLAYKGIAGQYITVRAEIDGQEHRRNYTVSAAPSNKDYRITVKNMGTVSGYIHSLNEGDVLDVRPPCGEFIVEAKEDENLLFIAGGVGITPIASMVLNGAKGTLLYYARDENEHALAGELKSLDGVNLVTKVGRPTLDDIKSLVNSKTHVYTTGPEGFMDFIYEKLNELELPQNQAHFEFFQSFQNLQ
;
A
#
# COMPACT_ATOMS: atom_id res chain seq x y z
N MET A 1 -7.90 22.54 -16.09
CA MET A 1 -8.62 22.01 -14.93
C MET A 1 -9.69 23.00 -14.52
N SER A 2 -10.94 22.58 -14.34
CA SER A 2 -12.00 23.45 -13.82
C SER A 2 -11.73 23.69 -12.33
N THR A 3 -11.59 24.94 -11.92
CA THR A 3 -11.45 25.33 -10.51
C THR A 3 -12.85 25.47 -9.91
N LEU A 4 -13.00 25.08 -8.64
CA LEU A 4 -14.22 25.35 -7.88
C LEU A 4 -14.35 26.84 -7.59
N THR A 5 -15.58 27.37 -7.72
CA THR A 5 -15.92 28.71 -7.21
C THR A 5 -15.99 28.70 -5.68
N ALA A 6 -15.89 29.86 -5.04
CA ALA A 6 -16.06 29.97 -3.60
C ALA A 6 -17.40 29.41 -3.09
N SER A 7 -18.48 29.59 -3.87
CA SER A 7 -19.80 29.02 -3.55
C SER A 7 -19.78 27.51 -3.59
N GLU A 8 -19.22 26.87 -4.61
CA GLU A 8 -19.12 25.42 -4.74
C GLU A 8 -18.24 24.83 -3.64
N THR A 9 -17.13 25.49 -3.32
CA THR A 9 -16.26 25.10 -2.20
C THR A 9 -17.02 25.11 -0.88
N ASN A 10 -17.81 26.14 -0.59
CA ASN A 10 -18.63 26.22 0.61
C ASN A 10 -19.69 25.10 0.67
N LEU A 11 -20.27 24.72 -0.48
CA LEU A 11 -21.21 23.59 -0.53
C LEU A 11 -20.54 22.27 -0.18
N VAL A 12 -19.30 22.01 -0.67
CA VAL A 12 -18.52 20.83 -0.29
C VAL A 12 -18.20 20.87 1.22
N LEU A 13 -17.71 22.00 1.75
CA LEU A 13 -17.38 22.16 3.18
C LEU A 13 -18.60 21.96 4.07
N ALA A 14 -19.81 22.36 3.66
CA ALA A 14 -21.04 22.16 4.41
C ALA A 14 -21.38 20.68 4.65
N THR A 15 -20.85 19.76 3.82
CA THR A 15 -21.04 18.33 3.99
C THR A 15 -20.06 17.67 4.97
N VAL A 16 -19.01 18.35 5.40
CA VAL A 16 -17.96 17.81 6.30
C VAL A 16 -18.55 17.21 7.58
N PRO A 17 -19.44 17.88 8.34
CA PRO A 17 -19.99 17.29 9.57
C PRO A 17 -20.79 16.00 9.32
N ILE A 18 -21.41 15.89 8.14
CA ILE A 18 -22.20 14.71 7.76
C ILE A 18 -21.27 13.56 7.40
N LEU A 19 -20.17 13.85 6.68
CA LEU A 19 -19.15 12.86 6.33
C LEU A 19 -18.40 12.36 7.56
N GLU A 20 -18.20 13.18 8.58
CA GLU A 20 -17.61 12.77 9.86
C GLU A 20 -18.46 11.72 10.58
N GLN A 21 -19.78 11.85 10.51
CA GLN A 21 -20.71 10.94 11.18
C GLN A 21 -21.09 9.71 10.36
N GLY A 22 -21.24 9.88 9.03
CA GLY A 22 -21.83 8.89 8.14
C GLY A 22 -20.91 8.40 7.00
N GLY A 23 -19.65 8.85 6.97
CA GLY A 23 -18.74 8.55 5.85
C GLY A 23 -18.52 7.05 5.60
N GLU A 24 -18.42 6.23 6.64
CA GLU A 24 -18.28 4.78 6.50
C GLU A 24 -19.54 4.12 5.91
N GLN A 25 -20.71 4.56 6.32
CA GLN A 25 -21.97 4.07 5.74
C GLN A 25 -22.06 4.41 4.26
N LEU A 26 -21.70 5.65 3.89
CA LEU A 26 -21.66 6.10 2.50
C LEU A 26 -20.70 5.26 1.66
N THR A 27 -19.48 5.05 2.13
CA THR A 27 -18.47 4.32 1.37
C THR A 27 -18.74 2.81 1.34
N THR A 28 -19.34 2.25 2.35
CA THR A 28 -19.84 0.85 2.32
C THR A 28 -20.91 0.69 1.24
N HIS A 29 -21.87 1.62 1.17
CA HIS A 29 -22.89 1.65 0.14
C HIS A 29 -22.27 1.81 -1.26
N PHE A 30 -21.32 2.74 -1.41
CA PHE A 30 -20.58 2.98 -2.64
C PHE A 30 -19.91 1.72 -3.17
N TYR A 31 -19.15 0.99 -2.33
CA TYR A 31 -18.49 -0.24 -2.79
C TYR A 31 -19.48 -1.30 -3.22
N LYS A 32 -20.55 -1.50 -2.45
CA LYS A 32 -21.62 -2.45 -2.80
C LYS A 32 -22.27 -2.09 -4.14
N ARG A 33 -22.56 -0.81 -4.34
CA ARG A 33 -23.13 -0.28 -5.58
C ARG A 33 -22.19 -0.49 -6.77
N MET A 34 -20.97 0.00 -6.64
CA MET A 34 -19.96 -0.08 -7.71
C MET A 34 -19.68 -1.53 -8.11
N MET A 35 -19.49 -2.45 -7.17
CA MET A 35 -19.23 -3.86 -7.47
C MET A 35 -20.40 -4.58 -8.13
N SER A 36 -21.63 -4.11 -7.90
CA SER A 36 -22.81 -4.70 -8.53
C SER A 36 -23.06 -4.17 -9.94
N HIS A 37 -22.79 -2.88 -10.18
CA HIS A 37 -23.02 -2.22 -11.48
C HIS A 37 -21.84 -2.34 -12.44
N ASN A 38 -20.62 -2.47 -11.88
CA ASN A 38 -19.37 -2.49 -12.64
C ASN A 38 -18.51 -3.68 -12.19
N PRO A 39 -18.87 -4.92 -12.52
CA PRO A 39 -18.12 -6.11 -12.08
C PRO A 39 -16.66 -6.14 -12.57
N GLU A 40 -16.36 -5.45 -13.66
CA GLU A 40 -15.02 -5.33 -14.24
C GLU A 40 -14.00 -4.66 -13.34
N VAL A 41 -14.42 -3.86 -12.36
CA VAL A 41 -13.50 -3.23 -11.41
C VAL A 41 -13.11 -4.14 -10.24
N ARG A 42 -13.77 -5.29 -10.06
CA ARG A 42 -13.52 -6.20 -8.91
C ARG A 42 -12.07 -6.65 -8.80
N LYS A 43 -11.37 -6.78 -9.92
CA LYS A 43 -9.96 -7.20 -10.00
C LYS A 43 -9.00 -6.28 -9.26
N PHE A 44 -9.33 -5.00 -9.11
CA PHE A 44 -8.52 -4.01 -8.40
C PHE A 44 -8.66 -4.09 -6.88
N PHE A 45 -9.66 -4.81 -6.38
CA PHE A 45 -10.01 -4.81 -4.96
C PHE A 45 -9.74 -6.15 -4.28
N ASN A 46 -9.33 -6.09 -3.01
CA ASN A 46 -9.19 -7.28 -2.19
C ASN A 46 -10.53 -7.62 -1.54
N GLN A 47 -11.09 -8.78 -1.90
CA GLN A 47 -12.38 -9.23 -1.36
C GLN A 47 -12.37 -9.41 0.18
N THR A 48 -11.22 -9.72 0.79
CA THR A 48 -11.09 -9.83 2.24
C THR A 48 -11.25 -8.45 2.88
N HIS A 49 -10.55 -7.44 2.37
CA HIS A 49 -10.64 -6.06 2.87
C HIS A 49 -12.01 -5.41 2.63
N GLN A 50 -12.77 -5.93 1.68
CA GLN A 50 -14.15 -5.52 1.49
C GLN A 50 -15.09 -6.12 2.54
N LYS A 51 -14.86 -7.38 2.94
CA LYS A 51 -15.67 -8.07 3.95
C LYS A 51 -15.44 -7.52 5.35
N ASP A 52 -14.22 -7.13 5.70
CA ASP A 52 -13.88 -6.55 7.01
C ASP A 52 -14.16 -5.03 7.11
N GLY A 53 -14.57 -4.38 6.00
CA GLY A 53 -14.90 -2.95 5.93
C GLY A 53 -13.68 -2.02 5.92
N SER A 54 -12.44 -2.53 5.94
CA SER A 54 -11.24 -1.70 6.01
C SER A 54 -11.09 -0.77 4.80
N GLN A 55 -11.45 -1.22 3.60
CA GLN A 55 -11.46 -0.38 2.39
C GLN A 55 -12.50 0.75 2.47
N ALA A 56 -13.70 0.46 3.01
CA ALA A 56 -14.74 1.47 3.16
C ALA A 56 -14.29 2.58 4.13
N ARG A 57 -13.70 2.20 5.27
CA ARG A 57 -13.14 3.15 6.24
C ARG A 57 -12.02 4.00 5.65
N ALA A 58 -11.09 3.38 4.91
CA ALA A 58 -10.00 4.10 4.27
C ALA A 58 -10.51 5.14 3.26
N LEU A 59 -11.49 4.77 2.41
CA LEU A 59 -12.09 5.70 1.46
C LEU A 59 -12.89 6.81 2.17
N ALA A 60 -13.64 6.48 3.23
CA ALA A 60 -14.38 7.48 4.01
C ALA A 60 -13.44 8.57 4.56
N ARG A 61 -12.29 8.17 5.10
CA ARG A 61 -11.25 9.09 5.58
C ARG A 61 -10.67 9.93 4.45
N ALA A 62 -10.36 9.31 3.31
CA ALA A 62 -9.81 10.04 2.15
C ALA A 62 -10.80 11.09 1.62
N VAL A 63 -12.10 10.74 1.49
CA VAL A 63 -13.16 11.67 1.07
C VAL A 63 -13.34 12.80 2.08
N LEU A 64 -13.36 12.48 3.37
CA LEU A 64 -13.46 13.47 4.44
C LEU A 64 -12.25 14.41 4.45
N LEU A 65 -11.04 13.87 4.35
CA LEU A 65 -9.81 14.65 4.32
C LEU A 65 -9.76 15.57 3.09
N TYR A 66 -10.20 15.07 1.94
CA TYR A 66 -10.34 15.88 0.73
C TYR A 66 -11.32 17.03 0.92
N ALA A 67 -12.52 16.76 1.47
CA ALA A 67 -13.53 17.78 1.74
C ALA A 67 -13.02 18.87 2.71
N LYS A 68 -12.35 18.47 3.79
CA LYS A 68 -11.76 19.39 4.77
C LYS A 68 -10.69 20.30 4.19
N ASN A 69 -9.92 19.79 3.25
CA ASN A 69 -8.79 20.50 2.63
C ASN A 69 -9.08 21.03 1.24
N ILE A 70 -10.36 21.15 0.84
CA ILE A 70 -10.74 21.58 -0.51
C ILE A 70 -10.20 22.97 -0.89
N ASN A 71 -9.90 23.82 0.08
CA ASN A 71 -9.26 25.13 -0.10
C ASN A 71 -7.72 25.08 -0.11
N ASN A 72 -7.11 23.94 0.27
CA ASN A 72 -5.67 23.78 0.39
C ASN A 72 -5.26 22.35 0.02
N LEU A 73 -5.37 22.01 -1.26
CA LEU A 73 -5.09 20.68 -1.76
C LEU A 73 -3.61 20.27 -1.63
N ASP A 74 -2.68 21.24 -1.51
CA ASP A 74 -1.26 20.96 -1.31
C ASP A 74 -1.02 20.21 0.01
N ALA A 75 -1.85 20.45 1.04
CA ALA A 75 -1.79 19.71 2.30
C ALA A 75 -2.06 18.19 2.15
N LEU A 76 -2.66 17.78 1.04
CA LEU A 76 -2.96 16.37 0.73
C LEU A 76 -1.79 15.65 0.04
N GLY A 77 -0.69 16.35 -0.27
CA GLY A 77 0.45 15.78 -1.01
C GLY A 77 0.91 14.41 -0.51
N PRO A 78 1.20 14.21 0.79
CA PRO A 78 1.64 12.92 1.32
C PRO A 78 0.61 11.79 1.13
N VAL A 79 -0.67 12.09 1.34
CA VAL A 79 -1.75 11.10 1.16
C VAL A 79 -1.97 10.79 -0.32
N ALA A 80 -1.94 11.82 -1.16
CA ALA A 80 -2.08 11.67 -2.61
C ALA A 80 -0.94 10.81 -3.18
N SER A 81 0.30 10.99 -2.71
CA SER A 81 1.45 10.18 -3.14
C SER A 81 1.21 8.68 -2.90
N VAL A 82 0.78 8.30 -1.71
CA VAL A 82 0.45 6.89 -1.39
C VAL A 82 -0.67 6.35 -2.30
N ILE A 83 -1.70 7.17 -2.59
CA ILE A 83 -2.79 6.77 -3.48
C ILE A 83 -2.26 6.57 -4.90
N ILE A 84 -1.46 7.50 -5.42
CA ILE A 84 -0.85 7.43 -6.75
C ILE A 84 -0.02 6.16 -6.89
N GLN A 85 0.87 5.84 -5.93
CA GLN A 85 1.67 4.63 -5.98
C GLN A 85 0.82 3.35 -5.99
N LYS A 86 -0.26 3.31 -5.20
CA LYS A 86 -1.20 2.17 -5.20
C LYS A 86 -1.95 2.04 -6.53
N HIS A 87 -2.39 3.14 -7.11
CA HIS A 87 -3.08 3.14 -8.40
C HIS A 87 -2.14 2.69 -9.53
N VAL A 88 -0.92 3.24 -9.58
CA VAL A 88 0.11 2.87 -10.55
C VAL A 88 0.46 1.38 -10.42
N ALA A 89 0.63 0.89 -9.19
CA ALA A 89 0.89 -0.52 -8.94
C ALA A 89 -0.23 -1.44 -9.46
N LEU A 90 -1.49 -1.06 -9.23
CA LEU A 90 -2.66 -1.82 -9.67
C LEU A 90 -3.00 -1.65 -11.15
N ASP A 91 -2.27 -0.78 -11.87
CA ASP A 91 -2.56 -0.47 -13.28
C ASP A 91 -3.92 0.21 -13.45
N ILE A 92 -4.23 1.17 -12.57
CA ILE A 92 -5.43 2.01 -12.72
C ILE A 92 -5.21 2.97 -13.90
N GLN A 93 -6.17 3.03 -14.81
CA GLN A 93 -6.15 3.88 -15.98
C GLN A 93 -7.22 4.99 -15.88
N PRO A 94 -7.13 6.07 -16.65
CA PRO A 94 -8.10 7.17 -16.61
C PRO A 94 -9.57 6.72 -16.76
N GLU A 95 -9.82 5.63 -17.47
CA GLU A 95 -11.17 5.09 -17.74
C GLU A 95 -11.88 4.55 -16.49
N GLN A 96 -11.16 4.25 -15.41
CA GLN A 96 -11.76 3.81 -14.15
C GLN A 96 -12.34 4.97 -13.33
N TYR A 97 -11.84 6.18 -13.51
CA TYR A 97 -12.28 7.35 -12.73
C TYR A 97 -13.75 7.71 -12.94
N PRO A 98 -14.30 7.75 -14.17
CA PRO A 98 -15.74 7.95 -14.36
C PRO A 98 -16.61 6.90 -13.68
N ILE A 99 -16.17 5.65 -13.60
CA ILE A 99 -16.90 4.57 -12.91
C ILE A 99 -16.99 4.89 -11.42
N VAL A 100 -15.86 5.26 -10.79
CA VAL A 100 -15.80 5.64 -9.38
C VAL A 100 -16.67 6.88 -9.12
N GLY A 101 -16.51 7.95 -9.91
CA GLY A 101 -17.25 9.19 -9.74
C GLY A 101 -18.77 9.01 -9.85
N THR A 102 -19.24 8.30 -10.87
CA THR A 102 -20.66 8.00 -11.06
C THR A 102 -21.26 7.25 -9.87
N ASN A 103 -20.56 6.23 -9.39
CA ASN A 103 -21.05 5.43 -8.27
C ASN A 103 -20.96 6.18 -6.94
N LEU A 104 -19.92 7.01 -6.72
CA LEU A 104 -19.78 7.82 -5.50
C LEU A 104 -20.90 8.86 -5.41
N LEU A 105 -21.13 9.64 -6.47
CA LEU A 105 -22.18 10.66 -6.51
C LEU A 105 -23.58 10.04 -6.36
N ALA A 106 -23.85 8.93 -7.03
CA ALA A 106 -25.11 8.22 -6.85
C ALA A 106 -25.30 7.73 -5.39
N SER A 107 -24.23 7.20 -4.78
CA SER A 107 -24.26 6.76 -3.38
C SER A 107 -24.49 7.93 -2.41
N MET A 108 -23.93 9.11 -2.69
CA MET A 108 -24.22 10.31 -1.90
C MET A 108 -25.71 10.65 -1.95
N ARG A 109 -26.34 10.65 -3.12
CA ARG A 109 -27.80 10.90 -3.24
C ARG A 109 -28.63 9.87 -2.50
N GLU A 110 -28.28 8.59 -2.65
CA GLU A 110 -29.03 7.46 -2.08
C GLU A 110 -28.92 7.40 -0.53
N VAL A 111 -27.76 7.75 0.03
CA VAL A 111 -27.49 7.65 1.48
C VAL A 111 -27.85 8.93 2.24
N LEU A 112 -27.54 10.11 1.67
CA LEU A 112 -27.76 11.38 2.35
C LEU A 112 -29.19 11.90 2.19
N GLY A 113 -29.91 11.43 1.18
CA GLY A 113 -31.29 11.83 0.92
C GLY A 113 -31.43 13.23 0.28
N PRO A 114 -32.64 13.62 -0.18
CA PRO A 114 -32.85 14.82 -0.97
C PRO A 114 -32.64 16.13 -0.19
N ASP A 115 -32.82 16.11 1.11
CA ASP A 115 -32.67 17.30 1.96
C ASP A 115 -31.20 17.73 2.13
N VAL A 116 -30.27 16.78 2.03
CA VAL A 116 -28.82 17.01 2.13
C VAL A 116 -28.17 16.99 0.75
N ALA A 117 -28.45 15.97 -0.05
CA ALA A 117 -27.90 15.81 -1.41
C ALA A 117 -28.72 16.63 -2.44
N THR A 118 -28.83 17.94 -2.21
CA THR A 118 -29.48 18.87 -3.14
C THR A 118 -28.73 18.94 -4.47
N ASP A 119 -29.39 19.39 -5.53
CA ASP A 119 -28.74 19.48 -6.85
C ASP A 119 -27.51 20.40 -6.84
N ASP A 120 -27.53 21.48 -6.07
CA ASP A 120 -26.38 22.38 -5.92
C ASP A 120 -25.20 21.68 -5.22
N ILE A 121 -25.43 20.95 -4.13
CA ILE A 121 -24.40 20.17 -3.44
C ILE A 121 -23.85 19.07 -4.34
N MET A 122 -24.72 18.38 -5.06
CA MET A 122 -24.29 17.30 -5.97
C MET A 122 -23.50 17.84 -7.16
N SER A 123 -23.87 19.02 -7.69
CA SER A 123 -23.11 19.68 -8.74
C SER A 123 -21.72 20.13 -8.24
N ALA A 124 -21.64 20.66 -7.02
CA ALA A 124 -20.37 21.03 -6.40
C ALA A 124 -19.46 19.81 -6.19
N TRP A 125 -20.02 18.69 -5.68
CA TRP A 125 -19.28 17.43 -5.52
C TRP A 125 -18.84 16.80 -6.84
N ALA A 126 -19.64 16.88 -7.90
CA ALA A 126 -19.23 16.42 -9.23
C ALA A 126 -17.99 17.16 -9.72
N LYS A 127 -17.98 18.49 -9.59
CA LYS A 127 -16.81 19.31 -9.95
C LYS A 127 -15.60 19.06 -9.04
N ALA A 128 -15.83 18.87 -7.73
CA ALA A 128 -14.79 18.53 -6.78
C ALA A 128 -14.16 17.16 -7.12
N TYR A 129 -14.97 16.17 -7.46
CA TYR A 129 -14.48 14.88 -7.92
C TYR A 129 -13.66 14.98 -9.21
N ASP A 130 -14.16 15.72 -10.21
CA ASP A 130 -13.44 15.90 -11.49
C ASP A 130 -12.10 16.60 -11.30
N LEU A 131 -12.01 17.56 -10.37
CA LEU A 131 -10.75 18.21 -10.00
C LEU A 131 -9.77 17.21 -9.39
N LEU A 132 -10.19 16.43 -8.39
CA LEU A 132 -9.35 15.39 -7.76
C LEU A 132 -8.92 14.34 -8.76
N ALA A 133 -9.86 13.84 -9.57
CA ALA A 133 -9.58 12.86 -10.62
C ALA A 133 -8.53 13.38 -11.61
N GLY A 134 -8.65 14.62 -12.05
CA GLY A 134 -7.68 15.25 -12.95
C GLY A 134 -6.28 15.33 -12.34
N ILE A 135 -6.17 15.73 -11.06
CA ILE A 135 -4.88 15.79 -10.34
C ILE A 135 -4.24 14.41 -10.26
N LEU A 136 -5.00 13.38 -9.87
CA LEU A 136 -4.50 12.02 -9.73
C LEU A 136 -4.10 11.41 -11.07
N ILE A 137 -4.93 11.54 -12.11
CA ILE A 137 -4.65 11.06 -13.47
C ILE A 137 -3.35 11.68 -14.01
N ASP A 138 -3.17 12.99 -13.84
CA ASP A 138 -1.96 13.67 -14.32
C ASP A 138 -0.71 13.19 -13.57
N ALA A 139 -0.79 13.02 -12.24
CA ALA A 139 0.32 12.53 -11.43
C ALA A 139 0.64 11.05 -11.71
N GLU A 140 -0.38 10.21 -11.88
CA GLU A 140 -0.23 8.80 -12.26
C GLU A 140 0.43 8.66 -13.64
N ARG A 141 0.02 9.49 -14.60
CA ARG A 141 0.65 9.52 -15.93
C ARG A 141 2.13 9.86 -15.86
N VAL A 142 2.53 10.81 -14.99
CA VAL A 142 3.95 11.13 -14.76
C VAL A 142 4.68 9.92 -14.19
N ALA A 143 4.10 9.24 -13.19
CA ALA A 143 4.71 8.05 -12.57
C ALA A 143 4.82 6.88 -13.56
N TYR A 144 3.79 6.61 -14.38
CA TYR A 144 3.85 5.60 -15.44
C TYR A 144 4.99 5.91 -16.42
N ASN A 145 5.06 7.14 -16.94
CA ASN A 145 6.09 7.54 -17.88
C ASN A 145 7.50 7.42 -17.30
N GLN A 146 7.70 7.79 -16.03
CA GLN A 146 8.98 7.62 -15.36
C GLN A 146 9.44 6.17 -15.33
N ILE A 147 8.55 5.25 -14.96
CA ILE A 147 8.85 3.82 -14.92
C ILE A 147 9.16 3.30 -16.33
N GLU A 148 8.32 3.62 -17.32
CA GLU A 148 8.46 3.12 -18.69
C GLU A 148 9.72 3.62 -19.39
N GLN A 149 10.14 4.87 -19.12
CA GLN A 149 11.32 5.50 -19.72
C GLN A 149 12.63 5.15 -18.99
N THR A 150 12.54 4.57 -17.79
CA THR A 150 13.72 4.12 -17.05
C THR A 150 14.23 2.80 -17.63
N ASP A 151 15.55 2.59 -17.56
CA ASP A 151 16.20 1.37 -18.06
C ASP A 151 15.57 0.11 -17.47
N GLY A 152 15.16 -0.80 -18.35
CA GLY A 152 14.42 -2.02 -17.99
C GLY A 152 12.94 -1.82 -17.63
N GLY A 153 12.39 -0.59 -17.77
CA GLY A 153 10.99 -0.29 -17.50
C GLY A 153 10.03 -0.89 -18.55
N TRP A 154 8.75 -1.00 -18.17
CA TRP A 154 7.71 -1.49 -19.08
C TRP A 154 6.32 -0.97 -18.67
N ALA A 155 5.42 -0.91 -19.65
CA ALA A 155 4.00 -0.61 -19.45
C ALA A 155 3.21 -1.89 -19.12
N GLY A 156 2.15 -1.76 -18.35
CA GLY A 156 1.22 -2.84 -18.06
C GLY A 156 1.88 -4.00 -17.28
N PHE A 157 1.44 -5.21 -17.59
CA PHE A 157 1.96 -6.45 -16.99
C PHE A 157 2.96 -7.12 -17.93
N ARG A 158 4.03 -7.67 -17.37
CA ARG A 158 5.07 -8.42 -18.06
C ARG A 158 5.24 -9.79 -17.40
N SER A 159 5.44 -10.83 -18.21
CA SER A 159 5.59 -12.19 -17.73
C SER A 159 6.95 -12.45 -17.12
N PHE A 160 6.96 -13.03 -15.94
CA PHE A 160 8.14 -13.48 -15.21
C PHE A 160 8.03 -14.97 -14.92
N LYS A 161 9.13 -15.69 -15.03
CA LYS A 161 9.23 -17.11 -14.73
C LYS A 161 9.71 -17.30 -13.29
N VAL A 162 9.11 -18.24 -12.57
CA VAL A 162 9.63 -18.73 -11.29
C VAL A 162 10.92 -19.50 -11.55
N ALA A 163 12.05 -18.86 -11.29
CA ALA A 163 13.36 -19.48 -11.47
C ALA A 163 13.73 -20.38 -10.30
N LYS A 164 13.26 -20.04 -9.09
CA LYS A 164 13.52 -20.82 -7.88
C LYS A 164 12.40 -20.61 -6.86
N LYS A 165 12.05 -21.69 -6.15
CA LYS A 165 11.15 -21.69 -5.00
C LYS A 165 11.90 -22.18 -3.77
N ILE A 166 11.91 -21.39 -2.69
CA ILE A 166 12.65 -21.65 -1.47
C ILE A 166 11.67 -21.69 -0.31
N LYS A 167 11.63 -22.77 0.45
CA LYS A 167 10.83 -22.86 1.67
C LYS A 167 11.54 -22.11 2.78
N GLU A 168 10.91 -21.09 3.34
CA GLU A 168 11.45 -20.29 4.46
C GLU A 168 10.98 -20.82 5.82
N THR A 169 9.66 -21.02 5.95
CA THR A 169 9.02 -21.52 7.18
C THR A 169 7.91 -22.52 6.82
N SER A 170 7.09 -22.90 7.80
CA SER A 170 5.97 -23.84 7.58
C SER A 170 4.96 -23.32 6.54
N ASP A 171 4.70 -21.99 6.54
CA ASP A 171 3.69 -21.32 5.73
C ASP A 171 4.23 -20.15 4.88
N VAL A 172 5.56 -19.95 4.84
CA VAL A 172 6.21 -18.89 4.03
C VAL A 172 7.19 -19.52 3.04
N SER A 173 7.14 -19.06 1.79
CA SER A 173 8.10 -19.44 0.74
C SER A 173 8.57 -18.20 -0.02
N SER A 174 9.83 -18.19 -0.45
CA SER A 174 10.42 -17.20 -1.35
C SER A 174 10.39 -17.72 -2.78
N PHE A 175 10.07 -16.83 -3.72
CA PHE A 175 10.02 -17.09 -5.15
C PHE A 175 10.96 -16.11 -5.86
N ILE A 176 11.95 -16.65 -6.58
CA ILE A 176 12.82 -15.85 -7.45
C ILE A 176 12.17 -15.78 -8.82
N LEU A 177 11.87 -14.58 -9.26
CA LEU A 177 11.17 -14.29 -10.51
C LEU A 177 12.14 -13.65 -11.50
N VAL A 178 12.31 -14.22 -12.68
CA VAL A 178 13.15 -13.68 -13.75
C VAL A 178 12.29 -13.32 -14.96
N PRO A 179 12.59 -12.23 -15.69
CA PRO A 179 11.85 -11.89 -16.90
C PRO A 179 11.80 -13.06 -17.89
N ALA A 180 10.61 -13.46 -18.34
CA ALA A 180 10.44 -14.59 -19.23
C ALA A 180 11.05 -14.37 -20.64
N ASP A 181 11.16 -13.11 -21.04
CA ASP A 181 11.74 -12.69 -22.32
C ASP A 181 13.28 -12.51 -22.28
N GLY A 182 13.91 -12.71 -21.11
CA GLY A 182 15.36 -12.62 -20.92
C GLY A 182 15.93 -11.19 -20.92
N LYS A 183 15.09 -10.15 -21.03
CA LYS A 183 15.53 -8.75 -20.98
C LYS A 183 15.65 -8.27 -19.54
N LEU A 184 16.44 -7.22 -19.32
CA LEU A 184 16.51 -6.57 -18.01
C LEU A 184 15.15 -6.04 -17.55
N ALA A 185 14.92 -6.02 -16.25
CA ALA A 185 13.75 -5.46 -15.61
C ALA A 185 14.09 -4.11 -14.94
N TYR A 186 13.07 -3.30 -14.66
CA TYR A 186 13.19 -2.09 -13.86
C TYR A 186 13.69 -2.42 -12.47
N LYS A 187 14.80 -1.80 -12.06
CA LYS A 187 15.46 -2.17 -10.79
C LYS A 187 14.61 -1.87 -9.55
N GLY A 188 13.84 -0.79 -9.55
CA GLY A 188 13.10 -0.31 -8.39
C GLY A 188 14.00 0.23 -7.27
N ILE A 189 13.41 0.47 -6.10
CA ILE A 189 14.06 0.95 -4.89
C ILE A 189 13.78 -0.06 -3.76
N ALA A 190 14.72 -0.22 -2.83
CA ALA A 190 14.57 -1.12 -1.68
C ALA A 190 13.37 -0.73 -0.81
N GLY A 191 12.51 -1.69 -0.48
CA GLY A 191 11.24 -1.49 0.23
C GLY A 191 10.02 -1.50 -0.67
N GLN A 192 10.17 -1.31 -1.99
CA GLN A 192 9.07 -1.33 -2.95
C GLN A 192 8.49 -2.74 -3.17
N TYR A 193 7.31 -2.79 -3.75
CA TYR A 193 6.55 -4.01 -4.06
C TYR A 193 6.19 -4.07 -5.55
N ILE A 194 6.04 -5.29 -6.07
CA ILE A 194 5.44 -5.58 -7.37
C ILE A 194 3.99 -5.99 -7.19
N THR A 195 3.16 -5.74 -8.21
CA THR A 195 1.82 -6.30 -8.27
C THR A 195 1.82 -7.55 -9.13
N VAL A 196 1.39 -8.65 -8.56
CA VAL A 196 1.15 -9.92 -9.27
C VAL A 196 -0.28 -9.92 -9.78
N ARG A 197 -0.45 -10.29 -11.06
CA ARG A 197 -1.73 -10.61 -11.68
C ARG A 197 -1.85 -12.13 -11.78
N ALA A 198 -2.95 -12.66 -11.28
CA ALA A 198 -3.29 -14.07 -11.35
C ALA A 198 -4.73 -14.25 -11.82
N GLU A 199 -4.97 -15.22 -12.70
CA GLU A 199 -6.30 -15.68 -13.06
C GLU A 199 -6.61 -16.94 -12.26
N ILE A 200 -7.63 -16.89 -11.41
CA ILE A 200 -8.03 -17.98 -10.53
C ILE A 200 -9.53 -18.16 -10.66
N ASP A 201 -9.98 -19.36 -11.00
CA ASP A 201 -11.40 -19.69 -11.22
C ASP A 201 -12.11 -18.74 -12.21
N GLY A 202 -11.40 -18.34 -13.28
CA GLY A 202 -11.90 -17.41 -14.30
C GLY A 202 -12.02 -15.96 -13.85
N GLN A 203 -11.41 -15.60 -12.72
CA GLN A 203 -11.38 -14.23 -12.21
C GLN A 203 -9.95 -13.70 -12.13
N GLU A 204 -9.74 -12.49 -12.64
CA GLU A 204 -8.47 -11.77 -12.49
C GLU A 204 -8.35 -11.21 -11.08
N HIS A 205 -7.19 -11.46 -10.45
CA HIS A 205 -6.80 -10.93 -9.16
C HIS A 205 -5.48 -10.18 -9.27
N ARG A 206 -5.38 -9.04 -8.60
CA ARG A 206 -4.14 -8.25 -8.47
C ARG A 206 -3.76 -8.12 -7.00
N ARG A 207 -2.51 -8.48 -6.66
CA ARG A 207 -2.01 -8.39 -5.27
C ARG A 207 -0.56 -7.93 -5.24
N ASN A 208 -0.29 -7.07 -4.28
CA ASN A 208 1.04 -6.52 -4.05
C ASN A 208 1.88 -7.47 -3.20
N TYR A 209 3.12 -7.69 -3.62
CA TYR A 209 4.13 -8.43 -2.87
C TYR A 209 5.43 -7.66 -2.88
N THR A 210 5.98 -7.41 -1.70
CA THR A 210 7.26 -6.71 -1.57
C THR A 210 8.37 -7.47 -2.28
N VAL A 211 9.24 -6.73 -2.97
CA VAL A 211 10.53 -7.26 -3.45
C VAL A 211 11.44 -7.40 -2.25
N SER A 212 11.57 -8.62 -1.71
CA SER A 212 12.24 -8.94 -0.44
C SER A 212 13.76 -9.12 -0.53
N ALA A 213 14.34 -8.89 -1.71
CA ALA A 213 15.78 -8.85 -1.96
C ALA A 213 16.27 -7.42 -2.21
N ALA A 214 17.58 -7.21 -2.24
CA ALA A 214 18.14 -5.95 -2.75
C ALA A 214 17.66 -5.71 -4.19
N PRO A 215 17.37 -4.45 -4.57
CA PRO A 215 16.92 -4.13 -5.93
C PRO A 215 17.87 -4.64 -7.02
N SER A 216 17.32 -5.35 -8.00
CA SER A 216 18.05 -5.97 -9.10
C SER A 216 17.30 -5.70 -10.42
N ASN A 217 18.04 -5.60 -11.53
CA ASN A 217 17.47 -5.54 -12.87
C ASN A 217 17.40 -6.91 -13.56
N LYS A 218 17.79 -7.98 -12.88
CA LYS A 218 17.82 -9.34 -13.43
C LYS A 218 16.69 -10.20 -12.89
N ASP A 219 16.30 -10.00 -11.65
CA ASP A 219 15.35 -10.82 -10.92
C ASP A 219 14.65 -10.05 -9.80
N TYR A 220 13.52 -10.56 -9.37
CA TYR A 220 12.84 -10.13 -8.15
C TYR A 220 12.65 -11.32 -7.23
N ARG A 221 12.80 -11.13 -5.93
CA ARG A 221 12.37 -12.10 -4.93
C ARG A 221 11.12 -11.58 -4.25
N ILE A 222 10.06 -12.37 -4.26
CA ILE A 222 8.91 -12.17 -3.37
C ILE A 222 8.89 -13.27 -2.31
N THR A 223 8.66 -12.90 -1.05
CA THR A 223 8.53 -13.85 0.06
C THR A 223 7.09 -13.81 0.55
N VAL A 224 6.39 -14.91 0.35
CA VAL A 224 4.94 -14.99 0.40
C VAL A 224 4.49 -15.92 1.51
N LYS A 225 3.64 -15.40 2.41
CA LYS A 225 2.93 -16.20 3.40
C LYS A 225 1.64 -16.76 2.78
N ASN A 226 1.38 -18.04 2.97
CA ASN A 226 0.16 -18.69 2.50
C ASN A 226 -1.03 -18.32 3.41
N MET A 227 -1.87 -17.37 2.99
CA MET A 227 -2.97 -16.82 3.81
C MET A 227 -4.33 -16.79 3.11
N GLY A 228 -4.40 -17.02 1.80
CA GLY A 228 -5.66 -16.90 1.06
C GLY A 228 -5.51 -17.24 -0.42
N THR A 229 -6.53 -16.96 -1.22
CA THR A 229 -6.67 -17.41 -2.61
C THR A 229 -5.42 -17.12 -3.47
N VAL A 230 -4.97 -15.87 -3.54
CA VAL A 230 -3.83 -15.52 -4.42
C VAL A 230 -2.51 -16.03 -3.86
N SER A 231 -2.26 -15.93 -2.55
CA SER A 231 -1.04 -16.48 -1.95
C SER A 231 -1.01 -18.01 -2.06
N GLY A 232 -2.17 -18.68 -1.92
CA GLY A 232 -2.29 -20.14 -2.15
C GLY A 232 -1.97 -20.51 -3.59
N TYR A 233 -2.47 -19.74 -4.57
CA TYR A 233 -2.12 -19.91 -5.98
C TYR A 233 -0.60 -19.75 -6.21
N ILE A 234 0.03 -18.70 -5.66
CA ILE A 234 1.48 -18.51 -5.78
C ILE A 234 2.23 -19.70 -5.14
N HIS A 235 1.78 -20.19 -3.99
CA HIS A 235 2.37 -21.38 -3.35
C HIS A 235 2.19 -22.67 -4.15
N SER A 236 1.20 -22.78 -5.05
CA SER A 236 1.02 -23.93 -5.94
C SER A 236 1.98 -23.93 -7.13
N LEU A 237 2.60 -22.78 -7.44
CA LEU A 237 3.52 -22.66 -8.57
C LEU A 237 4.81 -23.46 -8.33
N ASN A 238 5.33 -24.00 -9.42
CA ASN A 238 6.61 -24.70 -9.49
C ASN A 238 7.65 -23.87 -10.24
N GLU A 239 8.89 -24.27 -10.14
CA GLU A 239 9.96 -23.71 -10.97
C GLU A 239 9.64 -23.92 -12.46
N GLY A 240 9.74 -22.85 -13.24
CA GLY A 240 9.34 -22.82 -14.65
C GLY A 240 7.98 -22.20 -14.92
N ASP A 241 7.06 -22.18 -13.95
CA ASP A 241 5.75 -21.53 -14.10
C ASP A 241 5.90 -20.00 -14.24
N VAL A 242 4.86 -19.37 -14.80
CA VAL A 242 4.90 -17.96 -15.17
C VAL A 242 3.89 -17.16 -14.33
N LEU A 243 4.32 -15.98 -13.89
CA LEU A 243 3.51 -14.94 -13.26
C LEU A 243 3.59 -13.65 -14.06
N ASP A 244 2.49 -12.94 -14.17
CA ASP A 244 2.48 -11.59 -14.72
C ASP A 244 2.64 -10.56 -13.60
N VAL A 245 3.61 -9.66 -13.76
CA VAL A 245 3.92 -8.65 -12.75
C VAL A 245 3.99 -7.24 -13.33
N ARG A 246 3.66 -6.26 -12.50
CA ARG A 246 3.89 -4.83 -12.72
C ARG A 246 5.27 -4.43 -12.21
N PRO A 247 5.86 -3.33 -12.72
CA PRO A 247 7.10 -2.78 -12.17
C PRO A 247 7.00 -2.47 -10.68
N PRO A 248 8.12 -2.52 -9.92
CA PRO A 248 8.15 -2.08 -8.54
C PRO A 248 7.60 -0.67 -8.33
N CYS A 249 6.77 -0.50 -7.29
CA CYS A 249 6.17 0.75 -6.84
C CYS A 249 6.17 0.80 -5.30
N GLY A 250 5.87 1.94 -4.73
CA GLY A 250 5.71 2.14 -3.28
C GLY A 250 6.67 3.18 -2.73
N GLU A 251 6.31 3.76 -1.59
CA GLU A 251 7.04 4.85 -0.93
C GLU A 251 7.66 4.45 0.40
N PHE A 252 7.52 3.20 0.81
CA PHE A 252 8.17 2.69 2.02
C PHE A 252 9.64 2.39 1.73
N ILE A 253 10.43 3.47 1.64
CA ILE A 253 11.86 3.46 1.32
C ILE A 253 12.63 4.16 2.43
N VAL A 254 13.94 3.90 2.54
CA VAL A 254 14.79 4.58 3.54
C VAL A 254 15.07 6.00 3.08
N GLU A 255 14.64 6.97 3.88
CA GLU A 255 14.84 8.42 3.66
C GLU A 255 15.79 9.07 4.67
N ALA A 256 16.25 8.30 5.66
CA ALA A 256 17.12 8.80 6.73
C ALA A 256 18.49 9.24 6.20
N LYS A 257 19.05 10.28 6.83
CA LYS A 257 20.40 10.77 6.53
C LYS A 257 21.47 9.88 7.18
N GLU A 258 22.71 10.02 6.73
CA GLU A 258 23.83 9.18 7.22
C GLU A 258 24.10 9.31 8.73
N ASP A 259 23.73 10.43 9.35
CA ASP A 259 23.93 10.68 10.79
C ASP A 259 22.70 10.32 11.66
N GLU A 260 21.65 9.77 11.04
CA GLU A 260 20.43 9.33 11.72
C GLU A 260 20.47 7.83 11.99
N ASN A 261 19.81 7.41 13.08
CA ASN A 261 19.76 6.02 13.50
C ASN A 261 18.56 5.31 12.86
N LEU A 262 18.77 4.12 12.32
CA LEU A 262 17.67 3.31 11.81
C LEU A 262 17.28 2.22 12.82
N LEU A 263 16.00 2.21 13.17
CA LEU A 263 15.35 1.15 13.92
C LEU A 263 14.29 0.50 13.04
N PHE A 264 14.51 -0.76 12.75
CA PHE A 264 13.56 -1.57 11.98
C PHE A 264 12.78 -2.47 12.94
N ILE A 265 11.45 -2.51 12.81
CA ILE A 265 10.58 -3.34 13.66
C ILE A 265 9.65 -4.15 12.76
N ALA A 266 9.84 -5.47 12.71
CA ALA A 266 9.12 -6.37 11.82
C ALA A 266 8.30 -7.41 12.57
N GLY A 267 7.06 -7.67 12.12
CA GLY A 267 6.21 -8.76 12.59
C GLY A 267 5.92 -9.80 11.49
N GLY A 268 6.37 -11.03 11.66
CA GLY A 268 6.13 -12.14 10.71
C GLY A 268 6.59 -11.81 9.29
N VAL A 269 5.74 -12.02 8.27
CA VAL A 269 6.06 -11.73 6.86
C VAL A 269 6.24 -10.23 6.56
N GLY A 270 5.92 -9.35 7.50
CA GLY A 270 6.27 -7.93 7.45
C GLY A 270 7.77 -7.67 7.40
N ILE A 271 8.61 -8.68 7.60
CA ILE A 271 10.07 -8.57 7.39
C ILE A 271 10.45 -8.19 5.94
N THR A 272 9.59 -8.44 4.96
CA THR A 272 9.96 -8.39 3.54
C THR A 272 10.49 -7.03 3.05
N PRO A 273 9.88 -5.86 3.31
CA PRO A 273 10.46 -4.58 2.88
C PRO A 273 11.73 -4.23 3.67
N ILE A 274 11.78 -4.56 4.95
CA ILE A 274 12.95 -4.33 5.78
C ILE A 274 14.13 -5.21 5.30
N ALA A 275 13.88 -6.47 4.94
CA ALA A 275 14.88 -7.33 4.33
C ALA A 275 15.46 -6.70 3.06
N SER A 276 14.61 -6.15 2.18
CA SER A 276 15.06 -5.43 0.99
C SER A 276 15.97 -4.26 1.33
N MET A 277 15.60 -3.45 2.33
CA MET A 277 16.37 -2.28 2.75
C MET A 277 17.75 -2.65 3.31
N VAL A 278 17.82 -3.61 4.24
CA VAL A 278 19.09 -4.00 4.88
C VAL A 278 19.99 -4.78 3.92
N LEU A 279 19.44 -5.59 3.03
CA LEU A 279 20.19 -6.24 1.93
C LEU A 279 20.73 -5.23 0.91
N ASN A 280 20.09 -4.06 0.79
CA ASN A 280 20.57 -2.95 -0.04
C ASN A 280 21.56 -2.03 0.70
N GLY A 281 21.98 -2.39 1.92
CA GLY A 281 23.01 -1.68 2.68
C GLY A 281 22.51 -0.74 3.78
N ALA A 282 21.22 -0.68 4.06
CA ALA A 282 20.73 0.04 5.24
C ALA A 282 21.24 -0.65 6.52
N LYS A 283 21.79 0.17 7.45
CA LYS A 283 22.42 -0.30 8.68
C LYS A 283 21.62 0.16 9.90
N GLY A 284 21.54 -0.67 10.95
CA GLY A 284 20.81 -0.31 12.16
C GLY A 284 20.39 -1.52 12.99
N THR A 285 19.49 -1.29 13.94
CA THR A 285 18.92 -2.36 14.76
C THR A 285 17.63 -2.87 14.13
N LEU A 286 17.51 -4.18 14.00
CA LEU A 286 16.32 -4.87 13.51
C LEU A 286 15.72 -5.74 14.60
N LEU A 287 14.58 -5.31 15.16
CA LEU A 287 13.74 -6.13 16.03
C LEU A 287 12.78 -6.94 15.17
N TYR A 288 12.92 -8.24 15.16
CA TYR A 288 12.12 -9.13 14.35
C TYR A 288 11.29 -10.10 15.19
N TYR A 289 9.98 -9.93 15.17
CA TYR A 289 9.02 -10.73 15.96
C TYR A 289 8.34 -11.80 15.10
N ALA A 290 8.24 -13.00 15.65
CA ALA A 290 7.45 -14.10 15.10
C ALA A 290 6.67 -14.81 16.21
N ARG A 291 5.72 -15.69 15.84
CA ARG A 291 4.96 -16.49 16.82
C ARG A 291 5.77 -17.62 17.42
N ASP A 292 6.76 -18.10 16.67
CA ASP A 292 7.64 -19.22 17.03
C ASP A 292 9.05 -18.96 16.50
N GLU A 293 10.07 -19.56 17.12
CA GLU A 293 11.47 -19.41 16.71
C GLU A 293 11.74 -19.87 15.27
N ASN A 294 11.00 -20.87 14.78
CA ASN A 294 11.12 -21.40 13.43
C ASN A 294 10.34 -20.59 12.37
N GLU A 295 9.62 -19.55 12.78
CA GLU A 295 8.82 -18.71 11.89
C GLU A 295 9.49 -17.38 11.51
N HIS A 296 10.78 -17.20 11.80
CA HIS A 296 11.57 -16.05 11.36
C HIS A 296 12.09 -16.26 9.92
N ALA A 297 11.23 -16.04 8.94
CA ALA A 297 11.61 -16.11 7.52
C ALA A 297 12.77 -15.15 7.21
N LEU A 298 13.69 -15.54 6.32
CA LEU A 298 14.87 -14.77 5.90
C LEU A 298 15.90 -14.48 7.03
N ALA A 299 15.65 -14.84 8.29
CA ALA A 299 16.53 -14.49 9.41
C ALA A 299 17.97 -15.02 9.24
N GLY A 300 18.14 -16.19 8.61
CA GLY A 300 19.45 -16.77 8.33
C GLY A 300 20.32 -15.90 7.43
N GLU A 301 19.72 -15.31 6.38
CA GLU A 301 20.39 -14.37 5.47
C GLU A 301 20.69 -13.03 6.17
N LEU A 302 19.72 -12.51 6.93
CA LEU A 302 19.84 -11.20 7.59
C LEU A 302 20.86 -11.18 8.74
N LYS A 303 21.04 -12.32 9.43
CA LYS A 303 21.96 -12.44 10.56
C LYS A 303 23.43 -12.22 10.19
N SER A 304 23.80 -12.46 8.94
CA SER A 304 25.18 -12.35 8.46
C SER A 304 25.53 -10.96 7.90
N LEU A 305 24.59 -10.00 7.91
CA LEU A 305 24.82 -8.69 7.33
C LEU A 305 25.63 -7.78 8.26
N ASP A 306 26.69 -7.20 7.69
CA ASP A 306 27.51 -6.19 8.39
C ASP A 306 26.71 -4.91 8.65
N GLY A 307 26.80 -4.41 9.89
CA GLY A 307 26.12 -3.20 10.32
C GLY A 307 24.61 -3.38 10.63
N VAL A 308 24.10 -4.60 10.60
CA VAL A 308 22.73 -4.94 11.04
C VAL A 308 22.76 -5.70 12.35
N ASN A 309 22.25 -5.08 13.41
CA ASN A 309 22.03 -5.74 14.70
C ASN A 309 20.66 -6.43 14.71
N LEU A 310 20.61 -7.69 14.26
CA LEU A 310 19.36 -8.48 14.25
C LEU A 310 19.07 -9.07 15.63
N VAL A 311 17.92 -8.71 16.19
CA VAL A 311 17.36 -9.26 17.44
C VAL A 311 16.04 -9.97 17.12
N THR A 312 16.06 -11.30 17.09
CA THR A 312 14.84 -12.11 16.92
C THR A 312 14.11 -12.27 18.24
N LYS A 313 12.79 -12.17 18.24
CA LYS A 313 11.93 -12.29 19.41
C LYS A 313 10.70 -13.13 19.09
N VAL A 314 10.27 -13.93 20.06
CA VAL A 314 9.03 -14.71 19.99
C VAL A 314 7.93 -13.96 20.74
N GLY A 315 6.74 -13.90 20.16
CA GLY A 315 5.57 -13.27 20.76
C GLY A 315 5.34 -11.83 20.31
N ARG A 316 4.79 -11.02 21.21
CA ARG A 316 4.41 -9.61 20.94
C ARG A 316 5.50 -8.64 21.41
N PRO A 317 5.64 -7.47 20.75
CA PRO A 317 6.54 -6.43 21.22
C PRO A 317 6.10 -5.87 22.57
N THR A 318 7.06 -5.31 23.30
CA THR A 318 6.82 -4.58 24.55
C THR A 318 7.43 -3.18 24.45
N LEU A 319 6.99 -2.24 25.28
CA LEU A 319 7.60 -0.92 25.34
C LEU A 319 9.08 -0.98 25.72
N ASP A 320 9.46 -1.90 26.62
CA ASP A 320 10.84 -2.07 27.06
C ASP A 320 11.79 -2.50 25.92
N ASP A 321 11.27 -3.19 24.91
CA ASP A 321 12.03 -3.58 23.72
C ASP A 321 12.43 -2.37 22.88
N ILE A 322 11.66 -1.29 22.90
CA ILE A 322 11.72 -0.18 21.97
C ILE A 322 12.33 1.07 22.62
N LYS A 323 11.94 1.36 23.87
CA LYS A 323 12.24 2.65 24.54
C LYS A 323 13.72 3.02 24.60
N SER A 324 14.61 2.04 24.74
CA SER A 324 16.05 2.26 24.82
C SER A 324 16.71 2.49 23.45
N LEU A 325 15.99 2.20 22.36
CA LEU A 325 16.47 2.32 20.98
C LEU A 325 15.98 3.58 20.28
N VAL A 326 14.99 4.26 20.86
CA VAL A 326 14.39 5.48 20.31
C VAL A 326 14.99 6.72 20.95
N ASN A 327 15.44 7.67 20.12
CA ASN A 327 15.90 8.99 20.49
C ASN A 327 15.56 10.01 19.40
N SER A 328 15.90 11.28 19.58
CA SER A 328 15.55 12.37 18.65
C SER A 328 16.14 12.24 17.23
N LYS A 329 17.07 11.31 17.00
CA LYS A 329 17.68 11.03 15.69
C LYS A 329 17.25 9.68 15.11
N THR A 330 16.31 8.98 15.75
CA THR A 330 15.91 7.64 15.35
C THR A 330 14.78 7.71 14.32
N HIS A 331 14.99 7.13 13.14
CA HIS A 331 13.94 6.81 12.18
C HIS A 331 13.49 5.38 12.37
N VAL A 332 12.20 5.18 12.62
CA VAL A 332 11.60 3.87 12.85
C VAL A 332 10.84 3.42 11.61
N TYR A 333 11.22 2.28 11.07
CA TYR A 333 10.55 1.63 9.94
C TYR A 333 9.85 0.37 10.44
N THR A 334 8.52 0.34 10.37
CA THR A 334 7.77 -0.78 10.94
C THR A 334 6.74 -1.36 9.98
N THR A 335 6.61 -2.67 10.01
CA THR A 335 5.66 -3.43 9.22
C THR A 335 5.32 -4.76 9.88
N GLY A 336 4.04 -5.14 9.79
CA GLY A 336 3.54 -6.36 10.44
C GLY A 336 2.02 -6.47 10.38
N PRO A 337 1.44 -7.43 11.11
CA PRO A 337 -0.01 -7.55 11.26
C PRO A 337 -0.63 -6.31 11.93
N GLU A 338 -1.91 -6.04 11.66
CA GLU A 338 -2.63 -4.85 12.12
C GLU A 338 -2.42 -4.57 13.62
N GLY A 339 -2.79 -5.47 14.50
CA GLY A 339 -2.65 -5.23 15.95
C GLY A 339 -1.18 -5.13 16.44
N PHE A 340 -0.19 -5.57 15.65
CA PHE A 340 1.21 -5.31 15.88
C PHE A 340 1.54 -3.86 15.52
N MET A 341 1.06 -3.40 14.37
CA MET A 341 1.27 -2.04 13.89
C MET A 341 0.62 -1.00 14.81
N ASP A 342 -0.61 -1.25 15.26
CA ASP A 342 -1.33 -0.40 16.20
C ASP A 342 -0.58 -0.25 17.51
N PHE A 343 -0.05 -1.35 18.06
CA PHE A 343 0.76 -1.33 19.27
C PHE A 343 2.03 -0.48 19.07
N ILE A 344 2.77 -0.70 17.98
CA ILE A 344 3.99 0.08 17.72
C ILE A 344 3.67 1.56 17.55
N TYR A 345 2.62 1.89 16.81
CA TYR A 345 2.17 3.28 16.62
C TYR A 345 1.87 3.96 17.96
N GLU A 346 1.09 3.29 18.83
CA GLU A 346 0.78 3.79 20.18
C GLU A 346 2.06 4.02 21.00
N LYS A 347 3.00 3.07 20.99
CA LYS A 347 4.23 3.17 21.79
C LYS A 347 5.20 4.24 21.26
N LEU A 348 5.28 4.45 19.95
CA LEU A 348 6.08 5.54 19.39
C LEU A 348 5.50 6.92 19.75
N ASN A 349 4.17 7.03 19.80
CA ASN A 349 3.51 8.26 20.29
C ASN A 349 3.76 8.48 21.79
N GLU A 350 3.71 7.44 22.64
CA GLU A 350 4.09 7.53 24.05
C GLU A 350 5.55 7.98 24.26
N LEU A 351 6.44 7.63 23.33
CA LEU A 351 7.84 8.02 23.31
C LEU A 351 8.09 9.39 22.65
N GLU A 352 7.01 10.08 22.25
CA GLU A 352 7.05 11.40 21.60
C GLU A 352 7.92 11.43 20.34
N LEU A 353 8.01 10.30 19.60
CA LEU A 353 8.75 10.27 18.34
C LEU A 353 8.07 11.18 17.30
N PRO A 354 8.80 12.10 16.64
CA PRO A 354 8.23 12.94 15.60
C PRO A 354 7.61 12.12 14.46
N GLN A 355 6.43 12.53 13.96
CA GLN A 355 5.70 11.79 12.93
C GLN A 355 6.51 11.57 11.66
N ASN A 356 7.37 12.52 11.27
CA ASN A 356 8.25 12.39 10.11
C ASN A 356 9.43 11.42 10.32
N GLN A 357 9.58 10.86 11.52
CA GLN A 357 10.57 9.82 11.84
C GLN A 357 9.93 8.43 12.01
N ALA A 358 8.60 8.33 11.98
CA ALA A 358 7.86 7.08 12.09
C ALA A 358 7.29 6.66 10.73
N HIS A 359 7.84 5.60 10.15
CA HIS A 359 7.48 5.10 8.82
C HIS A 359 6.76 3.75 8.94
N PHE A 360 5.57 3.66 8.34
CA PHE A 360 4.71 2.49 8.45
C PHE A 360 4.33 1.96 7.06
N GLU A 361 4.47 0.65 6.84
CA GLU A 361 3.94 -0.02 5.66
C GLU A 361 2.88 -1.05 6.06
N PHE A 362 1.65 -0.81 5.62
CA PHE A 362 0.50 -1.67 5.89
C PHE A 362 0.22 -2.55 4.66
N PHE A 363 0.31 -3.88 4.82
CA PHE A 363 -0.08 -4.83 3.77
C PHE A 363 -1.60 -4.94 3.60
N GLN A 364 -2.35 -4.38 4.53
CA GLN A 364 -3.81 -4.26 4.51
C GLN A 364 -4.22 -2.81 4.25
N SER A 365 -5.52 -2.56 4.11
CA SER A 365 -6.01 -1.20 3.87
C SER A 365 -5.69 -0.29 5.07
N PHE A 366 -5.23 0.91 4.81
CA PHE A 366 -4.92 1.94 5.81
C PHE A 366 -6.12 2.18 6.74
N GLN A 367 -5.97 1.92 8.03
CA GLN A 367 -6.97 2.29 9.04
C GLN A 367 -6.57 3.53 9.86
N ASN A 368 -5.28 3.85 9.95
CA ASN A 368 -4.76 4.89 10.83
C ASN A 368 -3.91 5.95 10.09
N LEU A 369 -4.53 6.71 9.17
CA LEU A 369 -4.04 8.04 8.83
C LEU A 369 -4.75 9.04 9.74
N GLN A 370 -4.10 9.48 10.80
CA GLN A 370 -4.49 10.69 11.52
C GLN A 370 -3.78 11.89 10.95
#